data_1b6adf8bb969d6247aa60a9ba8708f95
#
_entry.id   1b6adf8bb969d6247aa60a9ba8708f95
#
_cell.length_a   1.000
_cell.length_b   1.000
_cell.length_c   1.000
_cell.angle_alpha   90.00
_cell.angle_beta   90.00
_cell.angle_gamma   90.00
#
_symmetry.space_group_name_H-M   'P 1'
#
loop_
_entity.id
_entity.type
_entity.pdbx_description
1 polymer ?
#
loop_
_entity_poly.entity_id
_entity_poly.type
_entity_poly.pdbx_seq_one_letter_code
_entity_poly.pdbx_strand_id
1 'polypeptide(L)'
;LNIPPAKITEKEKENIVHHLIDIKQITEDYTVFDYQKDSRNEIEKIFSKNKTPIIVGGTGLYIKACLYDYKFEESKNQNMYEDKTNDELYEILVKIDPNTQIHKNNRKRVIRAINYYNETGNIPSFKEKTEKLLYDVVIIGLTTKRDVLYEKINDRVDLMIQNGLIEEALKIYKTNIRTKAVLTPIGYKELFDYFENKKSLEECINLIKQKSRNYAKRQYTWFNNQMNVNWFDVDFDNFNNTVEKVSKYIEGE
;
A
#
# COMPACT_ATOMS: atom_id res chain seq x y z
N LEU A 1 0.67 -14.71 -7.02
CA LEU A 1 1.79 -13.83 -6.64
C LEU A 1 2.17 -14.13 -5.20
N ASN A 2 3.36 -14.66 -4.97
CA ASN A 2 3.70 -15.18 -3.63
C ASN A 2 4.91 -14.47 -3.02
N ILE A 3 5.97 -14.23 -3.77
CA ILE A 3 7.26 -13.82 -3.21
C ILE A 3 7.32 -12.33 -2.88
N PRO A 4 7.09 -11.37 -3.79
CA PRO A 4 7.16 -9.95 -3.45
C PRO A 4 6.16 -9.50 -2.39
N PRO A 5 4.89 -9.96 -2.40
CA PRO A 5 3.96 -9.62 -1.32
C PRO A 5 4.27 -10.33 -0.01
N ALA A 6 5.26 -11.26 0.03
CA ALA A 6 5.56 -12.11 1.19
C ALA A 6 4.31 -12.77 1.75
N LYS A 7 3.62 -13.50 0.86
CA LYS A 7 2.40 -14.21 1.23
C LYS A 7 2.70 -15.22 2.33
N ILE A 8 1.93 -15.16 3.39
CA ILE A 8 2.05 -16.10 4.52
C ILE A 8 1.78 -17.53 4.06
N THR A 9 2.63 -18.47 4.47
CA THR A 9 2.47 -19.90 4.20
C THR A 9 1.49 -20.55 5.18
N GLU A 10 0.95 -21.71 4.84
CA GLU A 10 0.04 -22.44 5.73
C GLU A 10 0.69 -22.78 7.08
N LYS A 11 2.01 -23.04 7.09
CA LYS A 11 2.75 -23.29 8.33
C LYS A 11 2.85 -22.05 9.21
N GLU A 12 3.07 -20.90 8.62
CA GLU A 12 3.21 -19.62 9.34
C GLU A 12 1.86 -19.10 9.86
N LYS A 13 0.74 -19.55 9.31
CA LYS A 13 -0.59 -19.17 9.80
C LYS A 13 -0.91 -19.71 11.20
N GLU A 14 -0.23 -20.75 11.67
CA GLU A 14 -0.38 -21.34 13.02
C GLU A 14 -1.86 -21.59 13.41
N ASN A 15 -2.67 -22.05 12.46
CA ASN A 15 -4.12 -22.27 12.59
C ASN A 15 -4.95 -20.99 12.84
N ILE A 16 -4.38 -19.81 12.69
CA ILE A 16 -5.12 -18.56 12.72
C ILE A 16 -5.77 -18.34 11.35
N VAL A 17 -7.06 -18.03 11.36
CA VAL A 17 -7.80 -17.75 10.12
C VAL A 17 -7.34 -16.41 9.54
N HIS A 18 -6.84 -16.44 8.31
CA HIS A 18 -6.45 -15.24 7.57
C HIS A 18 -7.49 -14.97 6.48
N HIS A 19 -8.05 -13.77 6.49
CA HIS A 19 -9.05 -13.32 5.55
C HIS A 19 -8.41 -12.50 4.43
N LEU A 20 -9.09 -12.40 3.28
CA LEU A 20 -8.72 -11.58 2.12
C LEU A 20 -7.36 -11.95 1.48
N ILE A 21 -6.93 -13.20 1.61
CA ILE A 21 -5.77 -13.75 0.91
C ILE A 21 -6.29 -14.56 -0.29
N ASP A 22 -5.63 -14.41 -1.45
CA ASP A 22 -5.95 -15.11 -2.71
C ASP A 22 -7.40 -14.97 -3.20
N ILE A 23 -8.01 -13.84 -2.95
CA ILE A 23 -9.40 -13.56 -3.32
C ILE A 23 -9.58 -13.16 -4.79
N LYS A 24 -8.48 -12.88 -5.52
CA LYS A 24 -8.49 -12.41 -6.90
C LYS A 24 -7.39 -13.03 -7.75
N GLN A 25 -7.67 -13.20 -9.03
CA GLN A 25 -6.67 -13.57 -10.02
C GLN A 25 -5.87 -12.34 -10.46
N ILE A 26 -4.67 -12.55 -11.01
CA ILE A 26 -3.80 -11.46 -11.47
C ILE A 26 -4.37 -10.66 -12.65
N THR A 27 -5.40 -11.17 -13.29
CA THR A 27 -6.11 -10.55 -14.41
C THR A 27 -7.30 -9.71 -13.96
N GLU A 28 -7.70 -9.82 -12.69
CA GLU A 28 -8.83 -9.10 -12.14
C GLU A 28 -8.39 -7.80 -11.46
N ASP A 29 -9.19 -6.77 -11.61
CA ASP A 29 -9.02 -5.54 -10.85
C ASP A 29 -9.54 -5.72 -9.42
N TYR A 30 -8.80 -5.16 -8.45
CA TYR A 30 -9.21 -5.05 -7.07
C TYR A 30 -8.81 -3.66 -6.54
N THR A 31 -9.80 -2.88 -6.23
CA THR A 31 -9.62 -1.48 -5.86
C THR A 31 -9.63 -1.30 -4.34
N VAL A 32 -9.24 -0.13 -3.87
CA VAL A 32 -9.37 0.24 -2.45
C VAL A 32 -10.85 0.28 -2.02
N PHE A 33 -11.77 0.53 -2.93
CA PHE A 33 -13.21 0.47 -2.67
C PHE A 33 -13.68 -0.97 -2.42
N ASP A 34 -13.24 -1.91 -3.26
CA ASP A 34 -13.54 -3.34 -3.07
C ASP A 34 -12.98 -3.82 -1.73
N TYR A 35 -11.72 -3.45 -1.42
CA TYR A 35 -11.10 -3.77 -0.13
C TYR A 35 -11.88 -3.19 1.05
N GLN A 36 -12.33 -1.94 0.98
CA GLN A 36 -13.14 -1.33 2.05
C GLN A 36 -14.40 -2.15 2.34
N LYS A 37 -15.11 -2.53 1.29
CA LYS A 37 -16.34 -3.34 1.40
C LYS A 37 -16.03 -4.71 2.00
N ASP A 38 -15.07 -5.41 1.43
CA ASP A 38 -14.76 -6.78 1.83
C ASP A 38 -14.18 -6.84 3.24
N SER A 39 -13.25 -5.92 3.58
CA SER A 39 -12.64 -5.89 4.92
C SER A 39 -13.66 -5.57 6.02
N ARG A 40 -14.58 -4.64 5.78
CA ARG A 40 -15.66 -4.36 6.75
C ARG A 40 -16.60 -5.54 6.93
N ASN A 41 -16.95 -6.23 5.84
CA ASN A 41 -17.76 -7.45 5.92
C ASN A 41 -17.07 -8.54 6.76
N GLU A 42 -15.74 -8.72 6.60
CA GLU A 42 -15.01 -9.70 7.41
C GLU A 42 -14.90 -9.27 8.88
N ILE A 43 -14.71 -7.98 9.17
CA ILE A 43 -14.73 -7.44 10.53
C ILE A 43 -16.06 -7.77 11.22
N GLU A 44 -17.19 -7.50 10.58
CA GLU A 44 -18.53 -7.80 11.13
C GLU A 44 -18.73 -9.31 11.39
N LYS A 45 -18.25 -10.16 10.47
CA LYS A 45 -18.27 -11.62 10.67
C LYS A 45 -17.40 -12.09 11.84
N ILE A 46 -16.29 -11.41 12.12
CA ILE A 46 -15.42 -11.74 13.25
C ILE A 46 -16.08 -11.29 14.55
N PHE A 47 -16.64 -10.07 14.59
CA PHE A 47 -17.40 -9.58 15.74
C PHE A 47 -18.62 -10.45 16.08
N SER A 48 -19.36 -10.93 15.05
CA SER A 48 -20.52 -11.83 15.29
C SER A 48 -20.16 -13.15 15.96
N LYS A 49 -18.85 -13.52 15.94
CA LYS A 49 -18.30 -14.68 16.64
C LYS A 49 -17.68 -14.33 17.99
N ASN A 50 -17.90 -13.12 18.51
CA ASN A 50 -17.29 -12.59 19.73
C ASN A 50 -15.74 -12.66 19.70
N LYS A 51 -15.14 -12.39 18.54
CA LYS A 51 -13.68 -12.34 18.36
C LYS A 51 -13.24 -10.93 17.97
N THR A 52 -12.00 -10.61 18.30
CA THR A 52 -11.36 -9.35 17.92
C THR A 52 -10.68 -9.48 16.57
N PRO A 53 -11.02 -8.66 15.57
CA PRO A 53 -10.30 -8.63 14.30
C PRO A 53 -8.95 -7.94 14.44
N ILE A 54 -7.93 -8.50 13.80
CA ILE A 54 -6.59 -7.92 13.70
C ILE A 54 -6.32 -7.61 12.23
N ILE A 55 -6.03 -6.36 11.90
CA ILE A 55 -5.66 -5.93 10.55
C ILE A 55 -4.14 -5.84 10.48
N VAL A 56 -3.54 -6.59 9.56
CA VAL A 56 -2.09 -6.58 9.33
C VAL A 56 -1.80 -6.06 7.93
N GLY A 57 -0.93 -5.07 7.82
CA GLY A 57 -0.54 -4.53 6.53
C GLY A 57 0.23 -3.21 6.60
N GLY A 58 0.69 -2.73 5.45
CA GLY A 58 1.49 -1.51 5.34
C GLY A 58 0.96 -0.52 4.29
N THR A 59 -0.20 -0.78 3.68
CA THR A 59 -0.81 0.15 2.73
C THR A 59 -1.80 1.05 3.46
N GLY A 60 -1.31 2.20 3.93
CA GLY A 60 -2.06 3.09 4.80
C GLY A 60 -3.42 3.51 4.26
N LEU A 61 -3.54 3.82 2.95
CA LEU A 61 -4.83 4.16 2.35
C LEU A 61 -5.88 3.04 2.50
N TYR A 62 -5.48 1.78 2.40
CA TYR A 62 -6.38 0.63 2.56
C TYR A 62 -6.84 0.53 4.01
N ILE A 63 -5.92 0.65 4.97
CA ILE A 63 -6.24 0.64 6.40
C ILE A 63 -7.17 1.81 6.75
N LYS A 64 -6.88 3.01 6.24
CA LYS A 64 -7.72 4.19 6.44
C LYS A 64 -9.12 3.99 5.85
N ALA A 65 -9.23 3.49 4.64
CA ALA A 65 -10.50 3.22 4.00
C ALA A 65 -11.35 2.18 4.77
N CYS A 66 -10.71 1.20 5.40
CA CYS A 66 -11.38 0.21 6.22
C CYS A 66 -11.90 0.80 7.54
N LEU A 67 -11.05 1.53 8.28
CA LEU A 67 -11.28 1.92 9.66
C LEU A 67 -12.08 3.23 9.84
N TYR A 68 -12.04 4.12 8.85
CA TYR A 68 -12.69 5.43 8.93
C TYR A 68 -13.91 5.49 8.02
N ASP A 69 -14.79 6.47 8.23
CA ASP A 69 -15.95 6.75 7.35
C ASP A 69 -15.53 7.33 5.98
N TYR A 70 -14.44 6.81 5.46
CA TYR A 70 -13.83 7.22 4.21
C TYR A 70 -14.79 7.02 3.03
N LYS A 71 -15.12 8.12 2.35
CA LYS A 71 -15.98 8.11 1.16
C LYS A 71 -15.13 8.26 -0.10
N PHE A 72 -15.36 7.36 -1.04
CA PHE A 72 -14.76 7.47 -2.36
C PHE A 72 -15.60 8.41 -3.22
N GLU A 73 -14.94 9.38 -3.83
CA GLU A 73 -15.55 10.19 -4.87
C GLU A 73 -15.39 9.43 -6.19
N GLU A 74 -16.50 9.11 -6.85
CA GLU A 74 -16.49 8.51 -8.17
C GLU A 74 -15.98 9.55 -9.17
N SER A 75 -14.89 9.25 -9.88
CA SER A 75 -14.44 10.04 -11.02
C SER A 75 -14.75 9.27 -12.29
N LYS A 76 -15.73 9.74 -13.05
CA LYS A 76 -16.22 9.07 -14.26
C LYS A 76 -15.32 9.24 -15.49
N ASN A 77 -14.37 10.18 -15.50
CA ASN A 77 -13.65 10.59 -16.71
C ASN A 77 -12.13 10.55 -16.53
N GLN A 78 -11.50 9.36 -16.58
CA GLN A 78 -10.03 9.24 -16.46
C GLN A 78 -9.29 9.53 -17.78
N ASN A 79 -9.92 9.41 -18.94
CA ASN A 79 -9.26 9.45 -20.26
C ASN A 79 -9.34 10.80 -21.00
N MET A 80 -10.00 11.80 -20.43
CA MET A 80 -10.27 13.08 -21.13
C MET A 80 -9.01 13.96 -21.35
N TYR A 81 -7.87 13.59 -20.77
CA TYR A 81 -6.66 14.45 -20.73
C TYR A 81 -5.39 13.72 -21.16
N GLU A 82 -5.50 12.62 -21.92
CA GLU A 82 -4.33 11.82 -22.34
C GLU A 82 -3.36 12.65 -23.19
N ASP A 83 -3.88 13.55 -24.01
CA ASP A 83 -3.10 14.40 -24.92
C ASP A 83 -2.42 15.59 -24.25
N LYS A 84 -2.72 15.89 -22.97
CA LYS A 84 -2.19 17.05 -22.27
C LYS A 84 -0.94 16.73 -21.46
N THR A 85 0.00 17.64 -21.49
CA THR A 85 1.20 17.60 -20.63
C THR A 85 0.84 17.88 -19.16
N ASN A 86 1.76 17.58 -18.24
CA ASN A 86 1.56 17.92 -16.83
C ASN A 86 1.48 19.42 -16.57
N ASP A 87 2.20 20.21 -17.35
CA ASP A 87 2.19 21.67 -17.21
C ASP A 87 0.86 22.27 -17.68
N GLU A 88 0.34 21.84 -18.83
CA GLU A 88 -0.99 22.25 -19.32
C GLU A 88 -2.13 21.86 -18.36
N LEU A 89 -2.06 20.66 -17.80
CA LEU A 89 -3.04 20.23 -16.78
C LEU A 89 -2.94 21.06 -15.52
N TYR A 90 -1.73 21.39 -15.10
CA TYR A 90 -1.53 22.21 -13.91
C TYR A 90 -2.01 23.64 -14.10
N GLU A 91 -1.84 24.23 -15.29
CA GLU A 91 -2.40 25.53 -15.64
C GLU A 91 -3.94 25.55 -15.56
N ILE A 92 -4.59 24.48 -16.03
CA ILE A 92 -6.03 24.33 -15.88
C ILE A 92 -6.42 24.27 -14.40
N LEU A 93 -5.70 23.49 -13.60
CA LEU A 93 -5.98 23.37 -12.17
C LEU A 93 -5.78 24.70 -11.43
N VAL A 94 -4.72 25.45 -11.72
CA VAL A 94 -4.45 26.74 -11.08
C VAL A 94 -5.51 27.79 -11.43
N LYS A 95 -6.11 27.73 -12.63
CA LYS A 95 -7.25 28.61 -12.98
C LYS A 95 -8.50 28.26 -12.15
N ILE A 96 -8.69 26.99 -11.80
CA ILE A 96 -9.80 26.50 -10.97
C ILE A 96 -9.52 26.78 -9.49
N ASP A 97 -8.32 26.45 -9.03
CA ASP A 97 -7.87 26.58 -7.64
C ASP A 97 -6.49 27.24 -7.60
N PRO A 98 -6.44 28.60 -7.54
CA PRO A 98 -5.16 29.32 -7.47
C PRO A 98 -4.31 28.98 -6.24
N ASN A 99 -4.93 28.46 -5.18
CA ASN A 99 -4.25 28.10 -3.93
C ASN A 99 -4.00 26.60 -3.80
N THR A 100 -4.08 25.86 -4.90
CA THR A 100 -3.90 24.41 -4.89
C THR A 100 -2.57 23.98 -4.28
N GLN A 101 -2.62 22.97 -3.40
CA GLN A 101 -1.43 22.33 -2.81
C GLN A 101 -1.01 21.07 -3.59
N ILE A 102 -1.65 20.79 -4.72
CA ILE A 102 -1.32 19.64 -5.55
C ILE A 102 -0.06 19.96 -6.37
N HIS A 103 0.97 19.14 -6.22
CA HIS A 103 2.18 19.29 -7.01
C HIS A 103 1.93 18.94 -8.48
N LYS A 104 2.42 19.73 -9.43
CA LYS A 104 2.21 19.56 -10.88
C LYS A 104 2.58 18.18 -11.43
N ASN A 105 3.59 17.54 -10.88
CA ASN A 105 4.00 16.19 -11.27
C ASN A 105 3.06 15.09 -10.73
N ASN A 106 2.08 15.44 -9.91
CA ASN A 106 1.08 14.49 -9.45
C ASN A 106 -0.12 14.45 -10.41
N ARG A 107 0.15 14.08 -11.67
CA ARG A 107 -0.83 14.07 -12.77
C ARG A 107 -2.19 13.49 -12.36
N LYS A 108 -2.20 12.36 -11.64
CA LYS A 108 -3.45 11.72 -11.22
C LYS A 108 -4.27 12.59 -10.29
N ARG A 109 -3.64 13.27 -9.33
CA ARG A 109 -4.34 14.20 -8.42
C ARG A 109 -4.79 15.46 -9.14
N VAL A 110 -3.99 15.98 -10.08
CA VAL A 110 -4.35 17.14 -10.91
C VAL A 110 -5.60 16.82 -11.73
N ILE A 111 -5.61 15.71 -12.47
CA ILE A 111 -6.76 15.28 -13.28
C ILE A 111 -8.01 15.07 -12.40
N ARG A 112 -7.83 14.41 -11.24
CA ARG A 112 -8.96 14.18 -10.32
C ARG A 112 -9.57 15.48 -9.81
N ALA A 113 -8.75 16.47 -9.49
CA ALA A 113 -9.22 17.78 -9.04
C ALA A 113 -9.99 18.52 -10.15
N ILE A 114 -9.49 18.48 -11.38
CA ILE A 114 -10.15 19.10 -12.54
C ILE A 114 -11.51 18.40 -12.80
N ASN A 115 -11.53 17.06 -12.80
CA ASN A 115 -12.76 16.30 -13.02
C ASN A 115 -13.81 16.59 -11.94
N TYR A 116 -13.39 16.62 -10.67
CA TYR A 116 -14.28 16.95 -9.56
C TYR A 116 -14.92 18.33 -9.74
N TYR A 117 -14.13 19.33 -10.13
CA TYR A 117 -14.65 20.67 -10.40
C TYR A 117 -15.62 20.66 -11.58
N ASN A 118 -15.31 19.98 -12.67
CA ASN A 118 -16.18 19.89 -13.85
C ASN A 118 -17.52 19.20 -13.55
N GLU A 119 -17.52 18.23 -12.62
CA GLU A 119 -18.73 17.48 -12.23
C GLU A 119 -19.58 18.23 -11.19
N THR A 120 -18.95 18.96 -10.27
CA THR A 120 -19.64 19.53 -9.11
C THR A 120 -19.70 21.04 -9.07
N GLY A 121 -18.88 21.74 -9.89
CA GLY A 121 -18.68 23.18 -9.82
C GLY A 121 -17.91 23.66 -8.58
N ASN A 122 -17.44 22.73 -7.74
CA ASN A 122 -16.76 23.05 -6.48
C ASN A 122 -15.26 22.73 -6.55
N ILE A 123 -14.45 23.55 -5.87
CA ILE A 123 -13.03 23.25 -5.67
C ILE A 123 -12.93 22.06 -4.72
N PRO A 124 -12.16 21.00 -5.08
CA PRO A 124 -12.03 19.85 -4.18
C PRO A 124 -11.42 20.31 -2.86
N SER A 125 -12.17 20.20 -1.80
CA SER A 125 -11.65 20.44 -0.45
C SER A 125 -10.78 19.27 -0.06
N PHE A 126 -9.47 19.39 -0.33
CA PHE A 126 -8.46 18.47 0.24
C PHE A 126 -8.15 18.78 1.71
N LYS A 127 -8.81 19.80 2.31
CA LYS A 127 -8.80 20.01 3.75
C LYS A 127 -9.49 18.80 4.38
N GLU A 128 -8.79 18.23 5.32
CA GLU A 128 -9.19 17.14 6.18
C GLU A 128 -10.69 17.18 6.46
N LYS A 129 -11.48 16.39 5.73
CA LYS A 129 -12.71 15.89 6.32
C LYS A 129 -12.21 15.15 7.55
N THR A 130 -12.59 15.59 8.73
CA THR A 130 -12.34 14.85 9.97
C THR A 130 -13.05 13.51 9.83
N GLU A 131 -12.37 12.57 9.19
CA GLU A 131 -12.89 11.24 8.98
C GLU A 131 -12.98 10.58 10.35
N LYS A 132 -14.19 10.21 10.73
CA LYS A 132 -14.46 9.57 12.01
C LYS A 132 -14.06 8.09 11.95
N LEU A 133 -13.39 7.59 12.99
CA LEU A 133 -13.21 6.15 13.18
C LEU A 133 -14.57 5.47 13.32
N LEU A 134 -14.75 4.35 12.63
CA LEU A 134 -15.97 3.53 12.69
C LEU A 134 -15.93 2.49 13.80
N TYR A 135 -14.75 2.19 14.31
CA TYR A 135 -14.49 1.18 15.31
C TYR A 135 -13.65 1.77 16.44
N ASP A 136 -13.71 1.18 17.61
CA ASP A 136 -12.72 1.39 18.68
C ASP A 136 -11.46 0.60 18.30
N VAL A 137 -10.35 1.29 18.00
CA VAL A 137 -9.15 0.67 17.45
C VAL A 137 -7.89 1.15 18.15
N VAL A 138 -6.95 0.23 18.34
CA VAL A 138 -5.57 0.51 18.69
C VAL A 138 -4.70 0.30 17.46
N ILE A 139 -3.98 1.34 17.03
CA ILE A 139 -3.09 1.26 15.87
C ILE A 139 -1.67 1.14 16.35
N ILE A 140 -1.06 -0.01 16.07
CA ILE A 140 0.32 -0.34 16.44
C ILE A 140 1.21 -0.22 15.20
N GLY A 141 2.28 0.53 15.32
CA GLY A 141 3.35 0.61 14.33
C GLY A 141 4.63 -0.04 14.86
N LEU A 142 5.25 -0.85 14.03
CA LEU A 142 6.57 -1.40 14.32
C LEU A 142 7.65 -0.54 13.68
N THR A 143 8.67 -0.18 14.45
CA THR A 143 9.75 0.70 14.00
C THR A 143 11.12 0.17 14.44
N THR A 144 12.17 0.74 13.88
CA THR A 144 13.56 0.53 14.29
C THR A 144 14.43 1.65 13.75
N LYS A 145 15.71 1.67 14.11
CA LYS A 145 16.69 2.60 13.53
C LYS A 145 16.77 2.42 12.02
N ARG A 146 16.94 3.53 11.31
CA ARG A 146 16.87 3.56 9.84
C ARG A 146 17.91 2.69 9.15
N ASP A 147 19.12 2.64 9.67
CA ASP A 147 20.21 1.80 9.18
C ASP A 147 19.87 0.32 9.31
N VAL A 148 19.41 -0.10 10.49
CA VAL A 148 18.95 -1.48 10.74
C VAL A 148 17.78 -1.84 9.81
N LEU A 149 16.79 -0.95 9.65
CA LEU A 149 15.67 -1.18 8.73
C LEU A 149 16.15 -1.39 7.31
N TYR A 150 17.11 -0.60 6.85
CA TYR A 150 17.62 -0.70 5.48
C TYR A 150 18.40 -1.99 5.25
N GLU A 151 19.16 -2.44 6.23
CA GLU A 151 19.84 -3.74 6.22
C GLU A 151 18.80 -4.87 6.11
N LYS A 152 17.80 -4.92 7.00
CA LYS A 152 16.74 -5.93 6.97
C LYS A 152 15.94 -5.92 5.65
N ILE A 153 15.70 -4.76 5.06
CA ILE A 153 15.06 -4.67 3.75
C ILE A 153 15.95 -5.27 2.66
N ASN A 154 17.26 -5.01 2.69
CA ASN A 154 18.18 -5.56 1.71
C ASN A 154 18.29 -7.09 1.85
N ASP A 155 18.45 -7.60 3.07
CA ASP A 155 18.51 -9.04 3.38
C ASP A 155 17.23 -9.75 2.89
N ARG A 156 16.08 -9.13 3.14
CA ARG A 156 14.81 -9.67 2.64
C ARG A 156 14.76 -9.76 1.12
N VAL A 157 15.28 -8.77 0.41
CA VAL A 157 15.34 -8.83 -1.07
C VAL A 157 16.26 -9.96 -1.52
N ASP A 158 17.42 -10.14 -0.87
CA ASP A 158 18.35 -11.23 -1.19
C ASP A 158 17.69 -12.60 -0.92
N LEU A 159 16.95 -12.73 0.18
CA LEU A 159 16.16 -13.93 0.47
C LEU A 159 15.05 -14.17 -0.58
N MET A 160 14.38 -13.12 -1.05
CA MET A 160 13.39 -13.25 -2.12
C MET A 160 14.00 -13.80 -3.41
N ILE A 161 15.21 -13.36 -3.77
CA ILE A 161 15.96 -13.89 -4.92
C ILE A 161 16.26 -15.39 -4.71
N GLN A 162 16.77 -15.76 -3.53
CA GLN A 162 17.07 -17.15 -3.19
C GLN A 162 15.82 -18.05 -3.21
N ASN A 163 14.67 -17.50 -2.84
CA ASN A 163 13.38 -18.20 -2.82
C ASN A 163 12.68 -18.25 -4.19
N GLY A 164 13.35 -17.84 -5.29
CA GLY A 164 12.84 -18.02 -6.65
C GLY A 164 12.07 -16.82 -7.19
N LEU A 165 12.34 -15.60 -6.74
CA LEU A 165 11.71 -14.40 -7.30
C LEU A 165 11.95 -14.25 -8.81
N ILE A 166 13.14 -14.62 -9.28
CA ILE A 166 13.49 -14.50 -10.70
C ILE A 166 12.61 -15.44 -11.53
N GLU A 167 12.46 -16.68 -11.10
CA GLU A 167 11.65 -17.70 -11.76
C GLU A 167 10.17 -17.33 -11.76
N GLU A 168 9.65 -16.82 -10.63
CA GLU A 168 8.27 -16.36 -10.55
C GLU A 168 8.04 -15.15 -11.47
N ALA A 169 8.95 -14.17 -11.48
CA ALA A 169 8.88 -13.01 -12.35
C ALA A 169 8.95 -13.38 -13.83
N LEU A 170 9.81 -14.35 -14.20
CA LEU A 170 9.93 -14.83 -15.57
C LEU A 170 8.64 -15.53 -16.05
N LYS A 171 8.01 -16.34 -15.19
CA LYS A 171 6.72 -16.95 -15.50
C LYS A 171 5.66 -15.88 -15.79
N ILE A 172 5.58 -14.86 -14.95
CA ILE A 172 4.66 -13.73 -15.14
C ILE A 172 5.00 -12.95 -16.42
N TYR A 173 6.28 -12.67 -16.64
CA TYR A 173 6.73 -11.94 -17.85
C TYR A 173 6.28 -12.64 -19.13
N LYS A 174 6.41 -13.98 -19.20
CA LYS A 174 6.01 -14.81 -20.34
C LYS A 174 4.50 -14.82 -20.60
N THR A 175 3.65 -14.55 -19.59
CA THR A 175 2.20 -14.46 -19.79
C THR A 175 1.76 -13.19 -20.52
N ASN A 176 2.64 -12.22 -20.63
CA ASN A 176 2.36 -10.88 -21.18
C ASN A 176 1.28 -10.08 -20.41
N ILE A 177 0.89 -10.53 -19.22
CA ILE A 177 -0.05 -9.84 -18.35
C ILE A 177 0.65 -8.62 -17.72
N ARG A 178 0.03 -7.44 -17.86
CA ARG A 178 0.58 -6.15 -17.40
C ARG A 178 -0.43 -5.37 -16.56
N THR A 179 -1.20 -6.09 -15.75
CA THR A 179 -2.21 -5.50 -14.85
C THR A 179 -1.56 -4.74 -13.68
N LYS A 180 -2.36 -3.95 -12.97
CA LYS A 180 -1.90 -3.29 -11.73
C LYS A 180 -1.42 -4.29 -10.69
N ALA A 181 -2.05 -5.46 -10.60
CA ALA A 181 -1.65 -6.54 -9.70
C ALA A 181 -0.21 -7.01 -9.94
N VAL A 182 0.24 -7.02 -11.20
CA VAL A 182 1.61 -7.40 -11.60
C VAL A 182 2.58 -6.23 -11.48
N LEU A 183 2.17 -5.02 -11.88
CA LEU A 183 3.08 -3.88 -12.01
C LEU A 183 3.24 -3.05 -10.73
N THR A 184 2.36 -3.21 -9.74
CA THR A 184 2.41 -2.43 -8.49
C THR A 184 3.38 -3.01 -7.46
N PRO A 185 3.42 -4.33 -7.19
CA PRO A 185 4.40 -4.91 -6.28
C PRO A 185 5.82 -4.65 -6.76
N ILE A 186 6.71 -4.30 -5.81
CA ILE A 186 8.14 -4.14 -6.10
C ILE A 186 8.75 -5.54 -6.24
N GLY A 187 9.44 -5.78 -7.35
CA GLY A 187 10.11 -7.05 -7.62
C GLY A 187 9.88 -7.55 -9.04
N TYR A 188 8.64 -7.58 -9.52
CA TYR A 188 8.37 -8.17 -10.85
C TYR A 188 8.81 -7.27 -11.99
N LYS A 189 8.26 -6.08 -12.10
CA LYS A 189 8.54 -5.16 -13.21
C LYS A 189 9.99 -4.71 -13.26
N GLU A 190 10.67 -4.68 -12.13
CA GLU A 190 12.09 -4.34 -12.06
C GLU A 190 12.96 -5.40 -12.74
N LEU A 191 12.53 -6.67 -12.74
CA LEU A 191 13.22 -7.76 -13.43
C LEU A 191 12.89 -7.86 -14.92
N PHE A 192 11.87 -7.16 -15.41
CA PHE A 192 11.52 -7.18 -16.84
C PHE A 192 12.65 -6.61 -17.70
N ASP A 193 13.32 -5.55 -17.24
CA ASP A 193 14.48 -4.98 -17.92
C ASP A 193 15.64 -5.99 -18.07
N TYR A 194 15.81 -6.89 -17.11
CA TYR A 194 16.77 -7.99 -17.20
C TYR A 194 16.36 -9.02 -18.25
N PHE A 195 15.08 -9.42 -18.30
CA PHE A 195 14.60 -10.37 -19.31
C PHE A 195 14.65 -9.81 -20.74
N GLU A 196 14.63 -8.50 -20.87
CA GLU A 196 14.77 -7.79 -22.15
C GLU A 196 16.22 -7.41 -22.49
N ASN A 197 17.20 -7.87 -21.70
CA ASN A 197 18.64 -7.55 -21.84
C ASN A 197 18.96 -6.04 -21.82
N LYS A 198 18.13 -5.25 -21.13
CA LYS A 198 18.32 -3.79 -20.97
C LYS A 198 19.19 -3.46 -19.76
N LYS A 199 19.18 -4.31 -18.73
CA LYS A 199 19.94 -4.17 -17.48
C LYS A 199 20.50 -5.51 -17.04
N SER A 200 21.60 -5.47 -16.29
CA SER A 200 22.10 -6.65 -15.59
C SER A 200 21.17 -7.07 -14.45
N LEU A 201 21.26 -8.32 -14.03
CA LEU A 201 20.51 -8.83 -12.88
C LEU A 201 20.86 -8.04 -11.60
N GLU A 202 22.12 -7.72 -11.41
CA GLU A 202 22.60 -6.96 -10.26
C GLU A 202 21.97 -5.55 -10.20
N GLU A 203 21.90 -4.85 -11.35
CA GLU A 203 21.23 -3.55 -11.43
C GLU A 203 19.75 -3.65 -11.06
N CYS A 204 19.06 -4.69 -11.50
CA CYS A 204 17.65 -4.93 -11.17
C CYS A 204 17.46 -5.22 -9.68
N ILE A 205 18.31 -6.04 -9.07
CA ILE A 205 18.28 -6.34 -7.63
C ILE A 205 18.53 -5.06 -6.81
N ASN A 206 19.53 -4.27 -7.17
CA ASN A 206 19.84 -3.00 -6.51
C ASN A 206 18.66 -2.01 -6.62
N LEU A 207 17.97 -1.98 -7.76
CA LEU A 207 16.77 -1.19 -7.95
C LEU A 207 15.60 -1.66 -7.05
N ILE A 208 15.41 -2.97 -6.90
CA ILE A 208 14.40 -3.55 -6.00
C ILE A 208 14.70 -3.13 -4.55
N LYS A 209 15.95 -3.28 -4.09
CA LYS A 209 16.38 -2.84 -2.77
C LYS A 209 16.11 -1.35 -2.54
N GLN A 210 16.51 -0.50 -3.49
CA GLN A 210 16.27 0.95 -3.42
C GLN A 210 14.78 1.30 -3.35
N LYS A 211 13.96 0.71 -4.21
CA LYS A 211 12.51 0.97 -4.23
C LYS A 211 11.83 0.48 -2.96
N SER A 212 12.28 -0.62 -2.38
CA SER A 212 11.77 -1.16 -1.11
C SER A 212 12.09 -0.22 0.06
N ARG A 213 13.33 0.31 0.14
CA ARG A 213 13.69 1.33 1.14
C ARG A 213 12.86 2.61 0.98
N ASN A 214 12.66 3.07 -0.25
CA ASN A 214 11.81 4.22 -0.54
C ASN A 214 10.35 3.97 -0.19
N TYR A 215 9.86 2.74 -0.34
CA TYR A 215 8.51 2.36 0.06
C TYR A 215 8.35 2.42 1.58
N ALA A 216 9.29 1.86 2.35
CA ALA A 216 9.28 1.95 3.79
C ALA A 216 9.28 3.41 4.29
N LYS A 217 10.11 4.29 3.70
CA LYS A 217 10.09 5.73 4.01
C LYS A 217 8.71 6.35 3.76
N ARG A 218 8.05 6.01 2.64
CA ARG A 218 6.70 6.51 2.34
C ARG A 218 5.66 5.99 3.34
N GLN A 219 5.76 4.75 3.81
CA GLN A 219 4.89 4.21 4.85
C GLN A 219 4.98 5.04 6.13
N TYR A 220 6.19 5.27 6.67
CA TYR A 220 6.39 6.11 7.85
C TYR A 220 5.79 7.50 7.69
N THR A 221 6.11 8.18 6.58
CA THR A 221 5.59 9.53 6.32
C THR A 221 4.06 9.53 6.27
N TRP A 222 3.48 8.51 5.63
CA TRP A 222 2.03 8.43 5.47
C TRP A 222 1.34 8.18 6.81
N PHE A 223 1.78 7.17 7.56
CA PHE A 223 1.19 6.82 8.84
C PHE A 223 1.31 7.94 9.87
N ASN A 224 2.48 8.57 9.99
CA ASN A 224 2.69 9.70 10.90
C ASN A 224 1.81 10.91 10.59
N ASN A 225 1.47 11.14 9.31
CA ASN A 225 0.68 12.29 8.90
C ASN A 225 -0.83 12.01 8.85
N GLN A 226 -1.26 10.74 8.82
CA GLN A 226 -2.64 10.38 8.52
C GLN A 226 -3.33 9.59 9.62
N MET A 227 -2.60 9.07 10.59
CA MET A 227 -3.14 8.24 11.65
C MET A 227 -2.42 8.48 12.98
N ASN A 228 -3.13 8.26 14.08
CA ASN A 228 -2.51 8.20 15.41
C ASN A 228 -1.98 6.79 15.65
N VAL A 229 -0.67 6.62 15.48
CA VAL A 229 0.00 5.32 15.56
C VAL A 229 0.87 5.25 16.81
N ASN A 230 0.74 4.17 17.57
CA ASN A 230 1.60 3.85 18.70
C ASN A 230 2.79 3.04 18.20
N TRP A 231 3.97 3.66 18.17
CA TRP A 231 5.17 3.06 17.60
C TRP A 231 5.95 2.27 18.64
N PHE A 232 6.34 1.04 18.29
CA PHE A 232 7.16 0.14 19.10
C PHE A 232 8.44 -0.24 18.37
N ASP A 233 9.59 -0.12 19.07
CA ASP A 233 10.86 -0.57 18.55
C ASP A 233 10.90 -2.11 18.52
N VAL A 234 11.29 -2.65 17.36
CA VAL A 234 11.41 -4.10 17.16
C VAL A 234 12.71 -4.60 17.75
N ASP A 235 12.62 -5.59 18.62
CA ASP A 235 13.73 -6.40 19.07
C ASP A 235 13.93 -7.55 18.08
N PHE A 236 14.93 -7.43 17.19
CA PHE A 236 15.20 -8.45 16.18
C PHE A 236 15.93 -9.68 16.74
N ASP A 237 16.56 -9.56 17.89
CA ASP A 237 17.25 -10.68 18.54
C ASP A 237 16.25 -11.56 19.33
N ASN A 238 15.22 -10.92 19.90
CA ASN A 238 14.13 -11.61 20.57
C ASN A 238 12.78 -10.92 20.29
N PHE A 239 12.12 -11.32 19.21
CA PHE A 239 10.86 -10.72 18.79
C PHE A 239 9.73 -10.85 19.82
N ASN A 240 9.78 -11.87 20.68
CA ASN A 240 8.81 -12.04 21.77
C ASN A 240 8.82 -10.85 22.74
N ASN A 241 9.96 -10.20 22.97
CA ASN A 241 10.02 -8.97 23.77
C ASN A 241 9.17 -7.83 23.15
N THR A 242 9.15 -7.74 21.83
CA THR A 242 8.28 -6.77 21.13
C THR A 242 6.81 -7.14 21.28
N VAL A 243 6.49 -8.42 21.14
CA VAL A 243 5.12 -8.92 21.32
C VAL A 243 4.61 -8.63 22.73
N GLU A 244 5.38 -8.95 23.76
CA GLU A 244 5.02 -8.69 25.16
C GLU A 244 4.77 -7.21 25.44
N LYS A 245 5.62 -6.31 24.94
CA LYS A 245 5.44 -4.85 25.09
C LYS A 245 4.14 -4.37 24.44
N VAL A 246 3.84 -4.88 23.24
CA VAL A 246 2.60 -4.54 22.53
C VAL A 246 1.38 -5.09 23.26
N SER A 247 1.44 -6.34 23.74
CA SER A 247 0.35 -6.97 24.48
C SER A 247 0.02 -6.20 25.76
N LYS A 248 1.02 -5.89 26.59
CA LYS A 248 0.81 -5.07 27.80
C LYS A 248 0.20 -3.72 27.50
N TYR A 249 0.66 -3.05 26.46
CA TYR A 249 0.07 -1.78 26.04
C TYR A 249 -1.41 -1.91 25.64
N ILE A 250 -1.79 -2.98 24.94
CA ILE A 250 -3.18 -3.22 24.54
C ILE A 250 -4.05 -3.56 25.75
N GLU A 251 -3.51 -4.26 26.74
CA GLU A 251 -4.17 -4.66 27.98
C GLU A 251 -4.28 -3.50 29.01
N GLY A 252 -3.56 -2.40 28.77
CA GLY A 252 -3.57 -1.22 29.64
C GLY A 252 -2.63 -1.33 30.85
N GLU A 253 -1.59 -2.15 30.74
CA GLU A 253 -0.54 -2.36 31.76
C GLU A 253 0.71 -1.50 31.52
#